data_6631d4f9d86e345e96990db355ad3c27
#
_entry.id   6631d4f9d86e345e96990db355ad3c27
#
_cell.length_a   1.000
_cell.length_b   1.000
_cell.length_c   1.000
_cell.angle_alpha   90.00
_cell.angle_beta   90.00
_cell.angle_gamma   90.00
#
_symmetry.space_group_name_H-M   'P 1'
#
loop_
_entity.id
_entity.type
_entity.pdbx_description
1 polymer ?
#
loop_
_entity_poly.entity_id
_entity_poly.type
_entity_poly.pdbx_seq_one_letter_code
_entity_poly.pdbx_strand_id
1 'polypeptide(L)' 'MWVLLWIQLVSGTFDHYHVGSYSSEEACKEAKAEAKVLVTTTNSKVVCIKIER' A
#
# COMPACT_ATOMS: atom_id res chain seq x y z
N MET A 1 -4.80 0.02 13.98
CA MET A 1 -4.45 -0.93 12.92
C MET A 1 -3.94 -0.17 11.69
N TRP A 2 -2.92 -0.70 11.07
CA TRP A 2 -2.36 -0.13 9.86
C TRP A 2 -2.68 -1.02 8.68
N VAL A 3 -3.05 -0.43 7.57
CA VAL A 3 -3.40 -1.15 6.34
C VAL A 3 -2.46 -0.71 5.23
N LEU A 4 -1.91 -1.68 4.52
CA LEU A 4 -1.07 -1.45 3.36
C LEU A 4 -1.91 -1.57 2.10
N LEU A 5 -1.98 -0.49 1.34
CA LEU A 5 -2.74 -0.44 0.09
C LEU A 5 -1.83 -0.22 -1.10
N TRP A 6 -2.10 -0.95 -2.16
CA TRP A 6 -1.49 -0.75 -3.46
C TRP A 6 -2.49 0.03 -4.31
N ILE A 7 -2.12 1.23 -4.72
CA ILE A 7 -2.95 2.09 -5.55
C ILE A 7 -2.37 2.11 -6.95
N GLN A 8 -3.22 1.90 -7.95
CA GLN A 8 -2.80 1.84 -9.34
C GLN A 8 -3.73 2.68 -10.20
N LEU A 9 -3.14 3.47 -11.11
CA LEU A 9 -3.90 4.24 -12.09
C LEU A 9 -3.99 3.44 -13.38
N VAL A 10 -5.20 3.07 -13.76
CA VAL A 10 -5.47 2.30 -14.99
C VAL A 10 -6.52 3.02 -15.79
N SER A 11 -6.16 3.43 -17.01
CA SER A 11 -7.08 4.09 -17.94
C SER A 11 -7.83 5.27 -17.34
N GLY A 12 -7.15 6.08 -16.53
CA GLY A 12 -7.74 7.24 -15.88
C GLY A 12 -8.56 6.92 -14.63
N THR A 13 -8.58 5.66 -14.21
CA THR A 13 -9.30 5.22 -13.02
C THR A 13 -8.32 4.68 -11.98
N PHE A 14 -8.55 5.03 -10.71
CA PHE A 14 -7.75 4.50 -9.62
C PHE A 14 -8.35 3.20 -9.11
N ASP A 15 -7.51 2.16 -9.10
CA ASP A 15 -7.82 0.90 -8.45
C ASP A 15 -6.97 0.77 -7.20
N HIS A 16 -7.48 0.07 -6.20
CA HIS A 16 -6.71 -0.17 -4.99
C HIS A 16 -6.84 -1.64 -4.57
N TYR A 17 -5.77 -2.16 -3.98
CA TYR A 17 -5.73 -3.52 -3.47
C TYR A 17 -5.27 -3.50 -2.03
N HIS A 18 -5.99 -4.22 -1.17
CA HIS A 18 -5.61 -4.40 0.22
C HIS A 18 -4.52 -5.46 0.30
N VAL A 19 -3.29 -5.04 0.47
CA VAL A 19 -2.14 -5.95 0.52
C VAL A 19 -2.08 -6.69 1.85
N GLY A 20 -2.28 -5.99 2.95
CA GLY A 20 -2.25 -6.61 4.27
C GLY A 20 -2.60 -5.65 5.38
N SER A 21 -2.78 -6.20 6.57
CA SER A 21 -3.07 -5.44 7.79
C SER A 21 -1.96 -5.69 8.81
N TYR A 22 -1.58 -4.66 9.54
CA TYR A 22 -0.47 -4.73 10.50
C TYR A 22 -0.86 -4.04 11.81
N SER A 23 -0.32 -4.55 12.91
CA SER A 23 -0.64 -4.00 14.23
C SER A 23 0.17 -2.74 14.57
N SER A 24 1.27 -2.51 13.86
CA SER A 24 2.13 -1.35 14.11
C SER A 24 2.52 -0.66 12.81
N GLU A 25 2.86 0.62 12.94
CA GLU A 25 3.36 1.39 11.81
C GLU A 25 4.65 0.82 11.25
N GLU A 26 5.54 0.39 12.14
CA GLU A 26 6.84 -0.17 11.72
C GLU A 26 6.65 -1.41 10.86
N ALA A 27 5.75 -2.30 11.25
CA ALA A 27 5.46 -3.50 10.46
C ALA A 27 4.90 -3.13 9.09
N CYS A 28 4.02 -2.13 9.02
CA CYS A 28 3.48 -1.65 7.76
C CYS A 28 4.56 -1.04 6.88
N LYS A 29 5.46 -0.25 7.46
CA LYS A 29 6.56 0.37 6.72
C LYS A 29 7.53 -0.67 6.17
N GLU A 30 7.82 -1.72 6.92
CA GLU A 30 8.67 -2.80 6.44
C GLU A 30 8.03 -3.53 5.26
N ALA A 31 6.74 -3.83 5.37
CA ALA A 31 6.01 -4.46 4.29
C ALA A 31 5.92 -3.53 3.06
N LYS A 32 5.75 -2.23 3.30
CA LYS A 32 5.75 -1.23 2.25
C LYS A 32 7.08 -1.21 1.50
N ALA A 33 8.19 -1.27 2.21
CA ALA A 33 9.51 -1.28 1.59
C ALA A 33 9.69 -2.49 0.68
N GLU A 34 9.22 -3.66 1.10
CA GLU A 34 9.26 -4.87 0.29
C GLU A 34 8.34 -4.75 -0.92
N ALA A 35 7.13 -4.24 -0.72
CA ALA A 35 6.18 -4.07 -1.82
C ALA A 35 6.67 -3.07 -2.86
N LYS A 36 7.39 -2.05 -2.43
CA LYS A 36 7.95 -1.04 -3.33
C LYS A 36 8.89 -1.63 -4.36
N VAL A 37 9.58 -2.69 -4.02
CA VAL A 37 10.48 -3.38 -4.96
C VAL A 37 9.70 -3.95 -6.12
N LEU A 38 8.45 -4.30 -5.91
CA LEU A 38 7.57 -4.85 -6.94
C LEU A 38 6.90 -3.77 -7.80
N VAL A 39 6.92 -2.53 -7.32
CA VAL A 39 6.34 -1.40 -8.05
C VAL A 39 7.35 -0.93 -9.09
N THR A 40 7.13 -1.32 -10.34
CA THR A 40 8.05 -1.02 -11.45
C THR A 40 7.53 0.08 -12.37
N THR A 41 6.31 0.59 -12.12
CA THR A 41 5.70 1.61 -12.96
C THR A 41 5.45 2.89 -12.18
N THR A 42 5.41 4.02 -12.89
CA THR A 42 5.10 5.31 -12.28
C THR A 42 3.62 5.46 -11.96
N ASN A 43 2.79 4.55 -12.46
CA ASN A 43 1.34 4.60 -12.26
C ASN A 43 0.87 3.82 -11.03
N SER A 44 1.80 3.28 -10.27
CA SER A 44 1.48 2.50 -9.07
C SER A 44 2.15 3.10 -7.86
N LYS A 45 1.49 2.98 -6.72
CA LYS A 45 1.99 3.51 -5.46
C LYS A 45 1.52 2.64 -4.30
N VAL A 46 2.35 2.50 -3.29
CA VAL A 46 2.02 1.74 -2.08
C VAL A 46 1.98 2.71 -0.91
N VAL A 47 0.92 2.65 -0.11
CA VAL A 47 0.74 3.56 1.03
C VAL A 47 0.31 2.80 2.28
N CYS A 48 0.72 3.30 3.44
CA CYS A 48 0.27 2.81 4.74
C CYS A 48 -0.78 3.77 5.27
N ILE A 49 -1.94 3.25 5.64
CA ILE A 49 -3.05 4.04 6.17
C ILE A 49 -3.39 3.55 7.57
N LYS A 50 -3.48 4.47 8.52
CA LYS A 50 -3.89 4.14 9.88
C LYS A 50 -5.41 4.14 9.95
N ILE A 51 -5.97 3.04 10.43
CA ILE A 51 -7.40 2.90 10.63
C ILE A 51 -7.67 2.83 12.12
N GLU A 52 -8.52 3.72 12.60
CA GLU A 52 -8.96 3.75 13.98
C GLU A 52 -10.40 3.28 14.09
N ARG A 53 -10.66 2.52 15.15
CA ARG A 53 -12.02 2.10 15.48
C ARG A 53 -12.42 2.66 16.82
#